data_abe6814aca70903524884ff09d7decaa
#
_entry.id   abe6814aca70903524884ff09d7decaa
#
_cell.length_a   1.000
_cell.length_b   1.000
_cell.length_c   1.000
_cell.angle_alpha   90.00
_cell.angle_beta   90.00
_cell.angle_gamma   90.00
#
_symmetry.space_group_name_H-M   'P 1'
#
loop_
_entity.id
_entity.type
_entity.pdbx_description
1 polymer ?
#
loop_
_entity_poly.entity_id
_entity_poly.type
_entity_poly.pdbx_seq_one_letter_code
_entity_poly.pdbx_strand_id
1 'polypeptide(L)'
;MNDGVDCEYAVEGNGPPIIFVHGIGATRHAWDAIIPYLRERYTCISYDLRGHGVSPTPPPPYTLDHMVTDLTRLQTKLNIERAHVIGHSLGGMIGPAYARRWPD
;
A
#
# COMPACT_ATOMS: atom_id res chain seq x y z
N MET A 1 19.45 3.39 -6.85
CA MET A 1 18.55 4.40 -7.39
C MET A 1 17.18 4.29 -6.77
N ASN A 2 16.64 5.38 -6.40
CA ASN A 2 15.42 5.37 -5.65
C ASN A 2 14.35 6.21 -6.33
N ASP A 3 13.44 5.53 -7.02
CA ASP A 3 12.32 6.17 -7.71
C ASP A 3 11.05 6.19 -6.85
N GLY A 4 11.17 5.77 -5.58
CA GLY A 4 10.03 5.70 -4.71
C GLY A 4 9.59 7.07 -4.21
N VAL A 5 8.32 7.20 -3.88
CA VAL A 5 7.75 8.39 -3.26
C VAL A 5 7.18 8.02 -1.90
N ASP A 6 7.05 9.02 -1.04
CA ASP A 6 6.45 8.83 0.28
C ASP A 6 4.94 8.99 0.15
N CYS A 7 4.24 7.87 0.04
CA CYS A 7 2.81 7.88 -0.07
C CYS A 7 2.14 8.25 1.25
N GLU A 8 1.03 8.96 1.16
CA GLU A 8 0.22 9.26 2.34
C GLU A 8 -0.45 8.00 2.84
N TYR A 9 -0.47 7.78 4.14
CA TYR A 9 -0.98 6.53 4.70
C TYR A 9 -1.69 6.77 6.04
N ALA A 10 -2.44 5.75 6.45
CA ALA A 10 -3.10 5.72 7.75
C ALA A 10 -2.86 4.35 8.38
N VAL A 11 -2.71 4.32 9.70
CA VAL A 11 -2.51 3.10 10.46
C VAL A 11 -3.56 3.03 11.55
N GLU A 12 -4.28 1.92 11.62
CA GLU A 12 -5.27 1.67 12.66
C GLU A 12 -5.16 0.25 13.18
N GLY A 13 -5.40 0.09 14.48
CA GLY A 13 -5.52 -1.23 15.06
C GLY A 13 -4.24 -1.78 15.64
N ASN A 14 -4.31 -3.04 16.04
CA ASN A 14 -3.21 -3.77 16.68
C ASN A 14 -3.23 -5.19 16.19
N GLY A 15 -2.05 -5.77 16.04
CA GLY A 15 -1.88 -7.16 15.64
C GLY A 15 -1.02 -7.27 14.39
N PRO A 16 -1.04 -8.44 13.74
CA PRO A 16 -0.26 -8.63 12.52
C PRO A 16 -0.65 -7.60 11.45
N PRO A 17 0.33 -7.07 10.70
CA PRO A 17 0.02 -6.01 9.75
C PRO A 17 -0.66 -6.50 8.47
N ILE A 18 -1.63 -5.72 8.00
CA ILE A 18 -2.26 -5.88 6.69
C ILE A 18 -2.10 -4.57 5.95
N ILE A 19 -1.56 -4.62 4.74
CA ILE A 19 -1.44 -3.43 3.89
C ILE A 19 -2.51 -3.52 2.80
N PHE A 20 -3.31 -2.46 2.68
CA PHE A 20 -4.41 -2.37 1.72
C PHE A 20 -4.01 -1.49 0.55
N VAL A 21 -4.13 -2.02 -0.67
CA VAL A 21 -3.74 -1.33 -1.89
C VAL A 21 -4.97 -1.12 -2.76
N HIS A 22 -5.37 0.13 -2.94
CA HIS A 22 -6.57 0.48 -3.71
C HIS A 22 -6.33 0.40 -5.21
N GLY A 23 -7.42 0.52 -5.99
CA GLY A 23 -7.35 0.52 -7.44
C GLY A 23 -7.16 1.91 -8.03
N ILE A 24 -6.92 1.96 -9.35
CA ILE A 24 -6.79 3.22 -10.07
C ILE A 24 -8.08 4.03 -9.92
N GLY A 25 -7.92 5.32 -9.64
CA GLY A 25 -9.06 6.22 -9.48
C GLY A 25 -9.66 6.24 -8.09
N ALA A 26 -9.17 5.38 -7.19
CA ALA A 26 -9.64 5.35 -5.82
C ALA A 26 -8.62 6.02 -4.90
N THR A 27 -8.81 5.91 -3.60
CA THR A 27 -7.87 6.37 -2.58
C THR A 27 -7.83 5.35 -1.45
N ARG A 28 -7.00 5.60 -0.43
CA ARG A 28 -6.95 4.73 0.74
C ARG A 28 -8.31 4.60 1.43
N HIS A 29 -9.19 5.57 1.24
CA HIS A 29 -10.52 5.56 1.83
C HIS A 29 -11.44 4.48 1.23
N ALA A 30 -11.02 3.82 0.15
CA ALA A 30 -11.76 2.68 -0.39
C ALA A 30 -11.94 1.58 0.65
N TRP A 31 -11.08 1.53 1.66
CA TRP A 31 -11.09 0.48 2.67
C TRP A 31 -11.80 0.89 3.96
N ASP A 32 -12.36 2.10 4.02
CA ASP A 32 -12.96 2.63 5.25
C ASP A 32 -14.11 1.77 5.77
N ALA A 33 -14.83 1.07 4.90
CA ALA A 33 -15.93 0.21 5.31
C ALA A 33 -15.46 -1.14 5.87
N ILE A 34 -14.25 -1.55 5.54
CA ILE A 34 -13.72 -2.87 5.90
C ILE A 34 -12.82 -2.82 7.13
N ILE A 35 -12.00 -1.79 7.23
CA ILE A 35 -11.02 -1.66 8.31
C ILE A 35 -11.64 -1.77 9.71
N PRO A 36 -12.80 -1.18 10.00
CA PRO A 36 -13.38 -1.30 11.33
C PRO A 36 -13.64 -2.74 11.78
N TYR A 37 -13.83 -3.66 10.84
CA TYR A 37 -14.05 -5.08 11.17
C TYR A 37 -12.75 -5.82 11.44
N LEU A 38 -11.61 -5.26 11.06
CA LEU A 38 -10.32 -5.94 11.15
C LEU A 38 -9.38 -5.31 12.18
N ARG A 39 -9.58 -4.05 12.53
CA ARG A 39 -8.62 -3.30 13.35
C ARG A 39 -8.48 -3.82 14.78
N GLU A 40 -9.42 -4.63 15.25
CA GLU A 40 -9.31 -5.21 16.58
C GLU A 40 -8.30 -6.34 16.64
N ARG A 41 -8.04 -6.99 15.51
CA ARG A 41 -7.15 -8.16 15.44
C ARG A 41 -5.92 -7.91 14.58
N TYR A 42 -5.92 -6.86 13.76
CA TYR A 42 -4.85 -6.59 12.81
C TYR A 42 -4.47 -5.12 12.85
N THR A 43 -3.21 -4.87 12.51
CA THR A 43 -2.78 -3.51 12.24
C THR A 43 -3.10 -3.25 10.76
N CYS A 44 -4.04 -2.33 10.52
CA CYS A 44 -4.52 -2.05 9.18
C CYS A 44 -3.82 -0.81 8.65
N ILE A 45 -3.08 -0.98 7.56
CA ILE A 45 -2.33 0.09 6.93
C ILE A 45 -2.91 0.33 5.54
N SER A 46 -3.45 1.53 5.31
CA SER A 46 -3.96 1.92 4.01
C SER A 46 -3.17 3.11 3.51
N TYR A 47 -2.96 3.19 2.20
CA TYR A 47 -2.20 4.30 1.65
C TYR A 47 -2.74 4.69 0.27
N ASP A 48 -2.47 5.95 -0.11
CA ASP A 48 -2.81 6.45 -1.42
C ASP A 48 -1.65 6.14 -2.37
N LEU A 49 -1.94 5.49 -3.49
CA LEU A 49 -0.94 5.26 -4.52
C LEU A 49 -0.43 6.61 -5.05
N ARG A 50 0.77 6.60 -5.64
CA ARG A 50 1.29 7.82 -6.27
C ARG A 50 0.27 8.37 -7.25
N GLY A 51 0.13 9.68 -7.26
CA GLY A 51 -0.83 10.35 -8.13
C GLY A 51 -2.29 10.22 -7.70
N HIS A 52 -2.55 9.60 -6.56
CA HIS A 52 -3.91 9.40 -6.04
C HIS A 52 -4.05 10.06 -4.67
N GLY A 53 -5.28 10.47 -4.34
CA GLY A 53 -5.56 11.08 -3.06
C GLY A 53 -4.64 12.25 -2.78
N VAL A 54 -3.97 12.23 -1.63
CA VAL A 54 -3.04 13.28 -1.24
C VAL A 54 -1.58 12.86 -1.35
N SER A 55 -1.31 11.71 -1.95
CA SER A 55 0.07 11.28 -2.20
C SER A 55 0.72 12.12 -3.30
N PRO A 56 2.06 12.16 -3.34
CA PRO A 56 2.75 12.92 -4.38
C PRO A 56 2.37 12.46 -5.78
N THR A 57 2.40 13.39 -6.74
CA THR A 57 2.07 13.14 -8.12
C THR A 57 3.30 13.39 -8.99
N PRO A 58 4.27 12.46 -8.99
CA PRO A 58 5.47 12.66 -9.80
C PRO A 58 5.14 12.56 -11.29
N PRO A 59 6.04 13.06 -12.15
CA PRO A 59 5.83 12.93 -13.58
C PRO A 59 5.69 11.46 -13.99
N PRO A 60 4.82 11.16 -14.98
CA PRO A 60 4.74 9.79 -15.50
C PRO A 60 6.05 9.39 -16.19
N PRO A 61 6.28 8.10 -16.45
CA PRO A 61 5.29 7.02 -16.35
C PRO A 61 5.13 6.47 -14.94
N TYR A 62 3.95 5.86 -14.70
CA TYR A 62 3.68 5.14 -13.46
C TYR A 62 3.68 3.66 -13.80
N THR A 63 4.80 3.00 -13.56
CA THR A 63 4.94 1.58 -13.86
C THR A 63 4.62 0.73 -12.64
N LEU A 64 4.40 -0.56 -12.88
CA LEU A 64 4.18 -1.49 -11.78
C LEU A 64 5.41 -1.52 -10.85
N ASP A 65 6.61 -1.44 -11.42
CA ASP A 65 7.84 -1.39 -10.60
C ASP A 65 7.87 -0.15 -9.70
N HIS A 66 7.42 1.00 -10.20
CA HIS A 66 7.33 2.20 -9.37
C HIS A 66 6.38 1.98 -8.21
N MET A 67 5.23 1.34 -8.47
CA MET A 67 4.25 1.08 -7.42
C MET A 67 4.80 0.11 -6.37
N VAL A 68 5.53 -0.92 -6.80
CA VAL A 68 6.18 -1.87 -5.88
C VAL A 68 7.24 -1.15 -5.05
N THR A 69 8.00 -0.26 -5.68
CA THR A 69 9.02 0.52 -4.96
C THR A 69 8.39 1.40 -3.89
N ASP A 70 7.24 2.04 -4.20
CA ASP A 70 6.53 2.85 -3.21
C ASP A 70 6.05 2.01 -2.03
N LEU A 71 5.53 0.82 -2.30
CA LEU A 71 5.08 -0.08 -1.24
C LEU A 71 6.25 -0.53 -0.36
N THR A 72 7.38 -0.86 -0.98
CA THR A 72 8.59 -1.23 -0.25
C THR A 72 9.06 -0.08 0.64
N ARG A 73 9.02 1.14 0.11
CA ARG A 73 9.41 2.33 0.85
C ARG A 73 8.50 2.55 2.06
N LEU A 74 7.20 2.38 1.89
CA LEU A 74 6.24 2.49 2.98
C LEU A 74 6.52 1.44 4.06
N GLN A 75 6.73 0.21 3.64
CA GLN A 75 7.00 -0.88 4.56
C GLN A 75 8.27 -0.64 5.36
N THR A 76 9.31 -0.15 4.72
CA THR A 76 10.57 0.17 5.39
C THR A 76 10.37 1.30 6.40
N LYS A 77 9.62 2.32 6.01
CA LYS A 77 9.35 3.47 6.88
C LYS A 77 8.60 3.05 8.14
N LEU A 78 7.71 2.08 8.03
CA LEU A 78 6.92 1.61 9.17
C LEU A 78 7.58 0.45 9.92
N ASN A 79 8.79 0.05 9.51
CA ASN A 79 9.53 -1.03 10.16
C ASN A 79 8.77 -2.35 10.15
N ILE A 80 8.11 -2.66 9.05
CA ILE A 80 7.34 -3.89 8.91
C ILE A 80 8.15 -4.87 8.08
N GLU A 81 8.47 -6.04 8.67
CA GLU A 81 9.21 -7.06 7.94
C GLU A 81 8.31 -7.91 7.08
N ARG A 82 7.12 -8.21 7.57
CA ARG A 82 6.16 -9.05 6.87
C ARG A 82 4.77 -8.48 7.05
N ALA A 83 3.95 -8.57 6.00
CA ALA A 83 2.58 -8.12 6.05
C ALA A 83 1.75 -8.93 5.07
N HIS A 84 0.47 -9.07 5.39
CA HIS A 84 -0.51 -9.49 4.40
C HIS A 84 -0.78 -8.28 3.50
N VAL A 85 -0.92 -8.51 2.21
CA VAL A 85 -1.23 -7.45 1.26
C VAL A 85 -2.55 -7.78 0.59
N ILE A 86 -3.52 -6.88 0.73
CA ILE A 86 -4.83 -7.03 0.10
C ILE A 86 -4.94 -5.93 -0.95
N GLY A 87 -5.14 -6.33 -2.21
CA GLY A 87 -5.23 -5.39 -3.30
C GLY A 87 -6.52 -5.54 -4.07
N HIS A 88 -6.94 -4.45 -4.72
CA HIS A 88 -8.11 -4.40 -5.58
C HIS A 88 -7.75 -3.79 -6.91
N SER A 89 -8.11 -4.44 -8.03
CA SER A 89 -7.81 -3.96 -9.38
C SER A 89 -6.30 -3.81 -9.57
N LEU A 90 -5.79 -2.59 -9.77
CA LEU A 90 -4.36 -2.34 -9.87
C LEU A 90 -3.63 -2.84 -8.62
N GLY A 91 -4.22 -2.64 -7.44
CA GLY A 91 -3.66 -3.17 -6.20
C GLY A 91 -3.50 -4.67 -6.24
N GLY A 92 -4.43 -5.37 -6.91
CA GLY A 92 -4.34 -6.81 -7.11
C GLY A 92 -3.16 -7.21 -7.97
N MET A 93 -2.64 -6.33 -8.82
CA MET A 93 -1.43 -6.57 -9.61
C MET A 93 -0.18 -6.21 -8.83
N ILE A 94 -0.25 -5.17 -8.01
CA ILE A 94 0.88 -4.73 -7.20
C ILE A 94 1.25 -5.78 -6.16
N GLY A 95 0.26 -6.38 -5.52
CA GLY A 95 0.49 -7.39 -4.50
C GLY A 95 1.34 -8.56 -4.99
N PRO A 96 0.92 -9.26 -6.06
CA PRO A 96 1.73 -10.35 -6.62
C PRO A 96 3.11 -9.90 -7.10
N ALA A 97 3.22 -8.72 -7.72
CA ALA A 97 4.51 -8.20 -8.17
C ALA A 97 5.43 -7.93 -6.99
N TYR A 98 4.88 -7.39 -5.90
CA TYR A 98 5.62 -7.15 -4.68
C TYR A 98 6.10 -8.48 -4.07
N ALA A 99 5.21 -9.47 -4.00
CA ALA A 99 5.54 -10.77 -3.44
C ALA A 99 6.62 -11.49 -4.26
N ARG A 100 6.61 -11.30 -5.58
CA ARG A 100 7.63 -11.90 -6.45
C ARG A 100 8.99 -11.28 -6.19
N ARG A 101 9.04 -9.98 -5.95
CA ARG A 101 10.28 -9.26 -5.67
C ARG A 101 10.79 -9.55 -4.27
N TRP A 102 9.88 -9.73 -3.33
CA TRP A 102 10.17 -9.95 -1.92
C TRP A 102 9.36 -11.15 -1.42
N PRO A 103 9.84 -12.38 -1.66
CA PRO A 103 9.04 -13.58 -1.37
C PRO A 103 8.65 -13.77 0.10
N ASP A 104 9.34 -13.11 1.00
CA ASP A 104 9.00 -13.16 2.41
C ASP A 104 8.02 -12.07 2.78
#